data_8f569f26dd2e3717ca8da83e795bb523
#
_entry.id   8f569f26dd2e3717ca8da83e795bb523
#
_cell.length_a   1.000
_cell.length_b   1.000
_cell.length_c   1.000
_cell.angle_alpha   90.00
_cell.angle_beta   90.00
_cell.angle_gamma   90.00
#
_symmetry.space_group_name_H-M   'P 1'
#
loop_
_entity.id
_entity.type
_entity.pdbx_description
1 polymer ?
#
loop_
_entity_poly.entity_id
_entity_poly.type
_entity_poly.pdbx_seq_one_letter_code
_entity_poly.pdbx_strand_id
1 'polypeptide(L)'
;MRVSAGLPTGMEGLTYPIPFSDPENVIKIAQAAEKFGYDSVWGNDHMTTQNYVRAEFPVPPRFWEPLITYAFVLSETKTIKVGTGILVLPMRHDIVVNAKQIATLDHFGKGRLEIGVGIGAYREEFKALQPDAKMDRGDIVDEGLQALNLLFKERVASFDGKFYKFRDVELYPKPLQKRIPIYVGGNNANNIARTIKWADGWLPAGMHVDRVRAGVKTLHEMAEQAGRDPRTIEVCPQFVVHVGKTHQAAVESFRKSQMNKHLVSLSKSTLKGQGTATHEDINLIGTPAEIVDKANAFREAGVTHLLGLYFAANSVQELIDQMQIFGEEVTPKVK
;
A
#
# COMPACT_ATOMS: atom_id res chain seq x y z
N MET A 1 15.41 -9.08 -1.31
CA MET A 1 14.28 -8.20 -0.87
C MET A 1 12.97 -8.97 -1.00
N ARG A 2 11.98 -8.68 -0.16
CA ARG A 2 10.60 -9.15 -0.40
C ARG A 2 10.02 -8.47 -1.65
N VAL A 3 9.12 -9.17 -2.34
CA VAL A 3 8.47 -8.65 -3.57
C VAL A 3 6.98 -8.91 -3.50
N SER A 4 6.16 -7.87 -3.61
CA SER A 4 4.70 -7.97 -3.47
C SER A 4 3.98 -7.24 -4.60
N ALA A 5 2.88 -7.81 -5.08
CA ALA A 5 2.09 -7.22 -6.15
C ALA A 5 0.97 -6.31 -5.62
N GLY A 6 0.54 -5.36 -6.42
CA GLY A 6 -0.68 -4.58 -6.20
C GLY A 6 -1.91 -5.42 -6.50
N LEU A 7 -2.95 -5.30 -5.66
CA LEU A 7 -4.26 -5.91 -5.88
C LEU A 7 -5.28 -4.79 -6.17
N PRO A 8 -6.05 -4.87 -7.27
CA PRO A 8 -6.92 -3.77 -7.70
C PRO A 8 -8.22 -3.68 -6.88
N THR A 9 -8.15 -3.39 -5.60
CA THR A 9 -9.34 -3.18 -4.74
C THR A 9 -10.04 -1.86 -5.03
N GLY A 10 -9.31 -0.74 -5.15
CA GLY A 10 -9.86 0.58 -5.45
C GLY A 10 -9.07 1.26 -6.56
N MET A 11 -8.95 0.63 -7.73
CA MET A 11 -8.00 1.05 -8.77
C MET A 11 -8.65 1.43 -10.09
N GLU A 12 -9.92 1.07 -10.33
CA GLU A 12 -10.64 1.44 -11.56
C GLU A 12 -10.74 2.95 -11.70
N GLY A 13 -10.51 3.47 -12.90
CA GLY A 13 -10.51 4.91 -13.18
C GLY A 13 -9.32 5.68 -12.59
N LEU A 14 -8.64 5.11 -11.61
CA LEU A 14 -7.37 5.63 -11.10
C LEU A 14 -6.21 5.10 -11.97
N THR A 15 -5.82 3.87 -11.73
CA THR A 15 -4.65 3.24 -12.35
C THR A 15 -5.01 2.29 -13.48
N TYR A 16 -6.25 1.82 -13.52
CA TYR A 16 -6.78 0.90 -14.53
C TYR A 16 -8.03 1.47 -15.20
N PRO A 17 -8.35 1.07 -16.44
CA PRO A 17 -9.58 1.48 -17.13
C PRO A 17 -10.85 1.00 -16.39
N ILE A 18 -12.02 1.47 -16.82
CA ILE A 18 -13.32 1.04 -16.31
C ILE A 18 -14.09 0.39 -17.47
N PRO A 19 -14.58 -0.85 -17.33
CA PRO A 19 -14.37 -1.79 -16.21
C PRO A 19 -12.98 -2.44 -16.26
N PHE A 20 -12.44 -2.86 -15.11
CA PHE A 20 -11.18 -3.59 -15.08
C PHE A 20 -11.30 -4.94 -14.35
N SER A 21 -11.65 -4.93 -13.06
CA SER A 21 -11.71 -6.16 -12.27
C SER A 21 -13.05 -6.34 -11.56
N ASP A 22 -13.67 -7.50 -11.75
CA ASP A 22 -14.74 -8.05 -10.94
C ASP A 22 -14.17 -8.88 -9.78
N PRO A 23 -15.00 -9.39 -8.86
CA PRO A 23 -14.52 -10.20 -7.73
C PRO A 23 -13.71 -11.43 -8.14
N GLU A 24 -14.13 -12.13 -9.19
CA GLU A 24 -13.44 -13.32 -9.70
C GLU A 24 -12.04 -12.96 -10.21
N ASN A 25 -11.91 -11.86 -10.93
CA ASN A 25 -10.63 -11.36 -11.42
C ASN A 25 -9.70 -10.89 -10.29
N VAL A 26 -10.22 -10.27 -9.23
CA VAL A 26 -9.43 -9.92 -8.05
C VAL A 26 -8.82 -11.17 -7.40
N ILE A 27 -9.61 -12.23 -7.23
CA ILE A 27 -9.15 -13.51 -6.71
C ILE A 27 -8.11 -14.14 -7.66
N LYS A 28 -8.39 -14.16 -8.97
CA LYS A 28 -7.48 -14.69 -9.99
C LYS A 28 -6.12 -13.98 -9.98
N ILE A 29 -6.09 -12.67 -9.81
CA ILE A 29 -4.85 -11.89 -9.68
C ILE A 29 -4.06 -12.31 -8.43
N ALA A 30 -4.74 -12.49 -7.30
CA ALA A 30 -4.08 -12.93 -6.06
C ALA A 30 -3.52 -14.36 -6.18
N GLN A 31 -4.25 -15.28 -6.81
CA GLN A 31 -3.79 -16.64 -7.11
C GLN A 31 -2.61 -16.64 -8.08
N ALA A 32 -2.61 -15.76 -9.09
CA ALA A 32 -1.49 -15.58 -10.00
C ALA A 32 -0.25 -15.05 -9.26
N ALA A 33 -0.41 -14.09 -8.36
CA ALA A 33 0.67 -13.61 -7.51
C ALA A 33 1.27 -14.73 -6.65
N GLU A 34 0.43 -15.56 -6.02
CA GLU A 34 0.88 -16.73 -5.27
C GLU A 34 1.67 -17.71 -6.16
N LYS A 35 1.13 -18.03 -7.33
CA LYS A 35 1.75 -18.93 -8.30
C LYS A 35 3.11 -18.44 -8.79
N PHE A 36 3.27 -17.15 -9.01
CA PHE A 36 4.51 -16.54 -9.50
C PHE A 36 5.50 -16.16 -8.39
N GLY A 37 5.23 -16.57 -7.14
CA GLY A 37 6.16 -16.47 -6.02
C GLY A 37 6.26 -15.08 -5.41
N TYR A 38 5.24 -14.25 -5.50
CA TYR A 38 5.15 -13.02 -4.73
C TYR A 38 4.92 -13.31 -3.25
N ASP A 39 5.46 -12.46 -2.38
CA ASP A 39 5.36 -12.64 -0.92
C ASP A 39 3.99 -12.20 -0.38
N SER A 40 3.38 -11.20 -1.00
CA SER A 40 2.05 -10.68 -0.62
C SER A 40 1.37 -9.91 -1.76
N VAL A 41 0.07 -9.62 -1.59
CA VAL A 41 -0.69 -8.70 -2.44
C VAL A 41 -1.22 -7.53 -1.62
N TRP A 42 -1.21 -6.32 -2.20
CA TRP A 42 -1.53 -5.07 -1.49
C TRP A 42 -2.56 -4.26 -2.26
N GLY A 43 -3.69 -3.99 -1.63
CA GLY A 43 -4.77 -3.16 -2.19
C GLY A 43 -4.96 -1.87 -1.42
N ASN A 44 -5.53 -0.87 -2.07
CA ASN A 44 -5.83 0.42 -1.49
C ASN A 44 -7.27 0.51 -0.96
N ASP A 45 -7.56 1.59 -0.25
CA ASP A 45 -8.80 1.84 0.46
C ASP A 45 -9.40 3.17 -0.04
N HIS A 46 -10.46 3.08 -0.84
CA HIS A 46 -11.25 4.20 -1.33
C HIS A 46 -12.73 3.97 -1.05
N MET A 47 -13.42 5.00 -0.56
CA MET A 47 -14.83 4.92 -0.19
C MET A 47 -15.75 5.57 -1.22
N THR A 48 -15.23 6.47 -2.04
CA THR A 48 -16.01 7.17 -3.08
C THR A 48 -15.13 7.61 -4.24
N THR A 49 -15.76 7.91 -5.37
CA THR A 49 -15.09 8.30 -6.60
C THR A 49 -14.48 9.70 -6.48
N GLN A 50 -13.23 9.84 -6.86
CA GLN A 50 -12.54 11.12 -6.95
C GLN A 50 -13.13 12.01 -8.04
N ASN A 51 -13.09 13.34 -7.84
CA ASN A 51 -13.72 14.29 -8.75
C ASN A 51 -13.21 14.18 -10.19
N TYR A 52 -11.90 13.97 -10.38
CA TYR A 52 -11.34 13.86 -11.73
C TYR A 52 -11.74 12.55 -12.42
N VAL A 53 -11.87 11.45 -11.69
CA VAL A 53 -12.36 10.16 -12.22
C VAL A 53 -13.81 10.30 -12.65
N ARG A 54 -14.65 10.92 -11.81
CA ARG A 54 -16.05 11.20 -12.15
C ARG A 54 -16.19 12.08 -13.39
N ALA A 55 -15.27 13.00 -13.61
CA ALA A 55 -15.28 13.88 -14.78
C ALA A 55 -14.78 13.18 -16.06
N GLU A 56 -13.85 12.23 -15.92
CA GLU A 56 -13.25 11.53 -17.06
C GLU A 56 -14.08 10.33 -17.54
N PHE A 57 -14.72 9.60 -16.61
CA PHE A 57 -15.42 8.35 -16.92
C PHE A 57 -16.93 8.48 -16.75
N PRO A 58 -17.74 8.12 -17.77
CA PRO A 58 -19.20 8.13 -17.68
C PRO A 58 -19.77 7.02 -16.80
N VAL A 59 -18.99 5.94 -16.59
CA VAL A 59 -19.35 4.81 -15.72
C VAL A 59 -18.54 4.92 -14.43
N PRO A 60 -19.18 4.83 -13.24
CA PRO A 60 -18.45 4.92 -11.98
C PRO A 60 -17.53 3.71 -11.77
N PRO A 61 -16.35 3.90 -11.13
CA PRO A 61 -15.46 2.81 -10.78
C PRO A 61 -16.07 1.92 -9.70
N ARG A 62 -15.67 0.66 -9.70
CA ARG A 62 -15.96 -0.27 -8.61
C ARG A 62 -14.80 -0.23 -7.61
N PHE A 63 -15.07 0.22 -6.40
CA PHE A 63 -14.12 0.20 -5.30
C PHE A 63 -14.55 -0.87 -4.29
N TRP A 64 -13.73 -1.92 -4.19
CA TRP A 64 -13.96 -3.02 -3.28
C TRP A 64 -13.36 -2.69 -1.92
N GLU A 65 -14.13 -2.85 -0.85
CA GLU A 65 -13.63 -2.64 0.51
C GLU A 65 -12.52 -3.68 0.82
N PRO A 66 -11.29 -3.25 1.17
CA PRO A 66 -10.15 -4.14 1.18
C PRO A 66 -10.23 -5.27 2.21
N LEU A 67 -10.73 -5.03 3.42
CA LEU A 67 -10.79 -6.08 4.46
C LEU A 67 -11.80 -7.17 4.11
N ILE A 68 -12.94 -6.79 3.53
CA ILE A 68 -13.93 -7.77 3.03
C ILE A 68 -13.36 -8.55 1.85
N THR A 69 -12.74 -7.86 0.90
CA THR A 69 -12.09 -8.49 -0.26
C THR A 69 -11.04 -9.52 0.17
N TYR A 70 -10.24 -9.19 1.18
CA TYR A 70 -9.19 -10.07 1.69
C TYR A 70 -9.72 -11.34 2.35
N ALA A 71 -10.93 -11.32 2.92
CA ALA A 71 -11.54 -12.54 3.43
C ALA A 71 -11.71 -13.59 2.32
N PHE A 72 -12.15 -13.16 1.13
CA PHE A 72 -12.26 -14.04 -0.04
C PHE A 72 -10.90 -14.41 -0.62
N VAL A 73 -9.98 -13.47 -0.75
CA VAL A 73 -8.62 -13.75 -1.24
C VAL A 73 -7.91 -14.77 -0.36
N LEU A 74 -8.00 -14.62 0.96
CA LEU A 74 -7.37 -15.54 1.92
C LEU A 74 -8.01 -16.93 1.92
N SER A 75 -9.31 -17.06 1.61
CA SER A 75 -9.97 -18.34 1.47
C SER A 75 -9.56 -19.09 0.20
N GLU A 76 -9.27 -18.37 -0.88
CA GLU A 76 -8.95 -18.90 -2.21
C GLU A 76 -7.43 -19.02 -2.48
N THR A 77 -6.59 -18.67 -1.49
CA THR A 77 -5.13 -18.77 -1.54
C THR A 77 -4.58 -19.53 -0.33
N LYS A 78 -3.35 -20.03 -0.42
CA LYS A 78 -2.78 -20.91 0.62
C LYS A 78 -1.67 -20.26 1.44
N THR A 79 -0.80 -19.53 0.80
CA THR A 79 0.48 -19.06 1.37
C THR A 79 0.68 -17.55 1.27
N ILE A 80 0.15 -16.92 0.21
CA ILE A 80 0.34 -15.51 -0.02
C ILE A 80 -0.30 -14.68 1.10
N LYS A 81 0.41 -13.64 1.52
CA LYS A 81 -0.12 -12.68 2.49
C LYS A 81 -0.94 -11.61 1.79
N VAL A 82 -1.78 -10.94 2.55
CA VAL A 82 -2.53 -9.75 2.09
C VAL A 82 -2.15 -8.54 2.93
N GLY A 83 -2.04 -7.38 2.29
CA GLY A 83 -1.72 -6.14 2.97
C GLY A 83 -2.54 -4.96 2.45
N THR A 84 -2.81 -3.98 3.31
CA THR A 84 -3.47 -2.72 2.90
C THR A 84 -2.43 -1.68 2.50
N GLY A 85 -2.50 -1.19 1.30
CA GLY A 85 -1.57 -0.19 0.80
C GLY A 85 -2.25 1.11 0.34
N ILE A 86 -2.92 1.79 1.22
CA ILE A 86 -3.03 1.77 2.69
C ILE A 86 -4.48 1.70 3.17
N LEU A 87 -4.70 1.28 4.43
CA LEU A 87 -5.96 1.49 5.13
C LEU A 87 -6.01 2.95 5.61
N VAL A 88 -7.03 3.69 5.18
CA VAL A 88 -7.13 5.14 5.48
C VAL A 88 -7.85 5.34 6.80
N LEU A 89 -7.11 5.33 7.92
CA LEU A 89 -7.69 5.44 9.27
C LEU A 89 -8.63 6.65 9.44
N PRO A 90 -8.35 7.85 8.89
CA PRO A 90 -9.28 8.97 9.01
C PRO A 90 -10.66 8.76 8.36
N MET A 91 -10.83 7.77 7.49
CA MET A 91 -12.14 7.40 6.94
C MET A 91 -12.84 6.30 7.75
N ARG A 92 -12.17 5.76 8.77
CA ARG A 92 -12.62 4.63 9.59
C ARG A 92 -12.91 5.09 11.01
N HIS A 93 -14.17 5.49 11.23
CA HIS A 93 -14.57 6.24 12.44
C HIS A 93 -14.58 5.39 13.72
N ASP A 94 -14.87 4.10 13.62
CA ASP A 94 -14.89 3.20 14.77
C ASP A 94 -13.66 2.32 14.79
N ILE A 95 -12.71 2.70 15.63
CA ILE A 95 -11.42 1.99 15.76
C ILE A 95 -11.59 0.62 16.43
N VAL A 96 -12.61 0.42 17.28
CA VAL A 96 -12.89 -0.87 17.91
C VAL A 96 -13.44 -1.85 16.87
N VAL A 97 -14.35 -1.40 15.99
CA VAL A 97 -14.86 -2.20 14.87
C VAL A 97 -13.70 -2.55 13.92
N ASN A 98 -12.85 -1.60 13.58
CA ASN A 98 -11.68 -1.88 12.74
C ASN A 98 -10.73 -2.90 13.38
N ALA A 99 -10.42 -2.74 14.66
CA ALA A 99 -9.59 -3.70 15.40
C ALA A 99 -10.22 -5.11 15.39
N LYS A 100 -11.55 -5.21 15.55
CA LYS A 100 -12.27 -6.47 15.49
C LYS A 100 -12.19 -7.11 14.10
N GLN A 101 -12.38 -6.33 13.04
CA GLN A 101 -12.27 -6.80 11.65
C GLN A 101 -10.85 -7.33 11.37
N ILE A 102 -9.83 -6.56 11.75
CA ILE A 102 -8.41 -6.93 11.58
C ILE A 102 -8.09 -8.22 12.33
N ALA A 103 -8.44 -8.32 13.61
CA ALA A 103 -8.19 -9.52 14.41
C ALA A 103 -8.93 -10.75 13.85
N THR A 104 -10.19 -10.58 13.41
CA THR A 104 -10.96 -11.65 12.78
C THR A 104 -10.29 -12.12 11.50
N LEU A 105 -9.93 -11.18 10.62
CA LEU A 105 -9.29 -11.50 9.34
C LEU A 105 -7.94 -12.19 9.54
N ASP A 106 -7.17 -11.81 10.55
CA ASP A 106 -5.90 -12.44 10.89
C ASP A 106 -6.07 -13.92 11.28
N HIS A 107 -7.14 -14.27 12.03
CA HIS A 107 -7.47 -15.66 12.35
C HIS A 107 -7.89 -16.46 11.12
N PHE A 108 -8.84 -15.95 10.33
CA PHE A 108 -9.29 -16.61 9.11
C PHE A 108 -8.18 -16.72 8.06
N GLY A 109 -7.30 -15.72 8.01
CA GLY A 109 -6.11 -15.71 7.17
C GLY A 109 -4.93 -16.54 7.71
N LYS A 110 -5.07 -17.15 8.91
CA LYS A 110 -3.99 -17.96 9.53
C LYS A 110 -2.68 -17.19 9.67
N GLY A 111 -2.76 -15.91 10.08
CA GLY A 111 -1.58 -15.05 10.28
C GLY A 111 -0.96 -14.51 8.99
N ARG A 112 -1.72 -14.46 7.89
CA ARG A 112 -1.25 -13.92 6.59
C ARG A 112 -1.64 -12.47 6.35
N LEU A 113 -1.96 -11.70 7.41
CA LEU A 113 -2.37 -10.30 7.32
C LEU A 113 -1.21 -9.36 7.65
N GLU A 114 -1.04 -8.33 6.85
CA GLU A 114 -0.16 -7.18 7.06
C GLU A 114 -1.02 -5.89 6.92
N ILE A 115 -0.76 -4.84 7.69
CA ILE A 115 -1.58 -3.62 7.67
C ILE A 115 -0.72 -2.40 7.36
N GLY A 116 -0.90 -1.83 6.18
CA GLY A 116 -0.42 -0.49 5.90
C GLY A 116 -1.49 0.54 6.25
N VAL A 117 -1.11 1.59 6.94
CA VAL A 117 -2.00 2.68 7.36
C VAL A 117 -1.51 4.03 6.86
N GLY A 118 -2.41 4.99 6.71
CA GLY A 118 -2.02 6.34 6.32
C GLY A 118 -3.17 7.34 6.36
N ILE A 119 -2.84 8.57 5.92
CA ILE A 119 -3.73 9.73 6.00
C ILE A 119 -4.70 9.86 4.82
N GLY A 120 -4.53 9.03 3.77
CA GLY A 120 -5.27 9.16 2.51
C GLY A 120 -4.83 10.35 1.64
N ALA A 121 -5.06 10.26 0.33
CA ALA A 121 -4.60 11.25 -0.66
C ALA A 121 -5.64 12.33 -0.97
N TYR A 122 -6.87 11.96 -1.21
CA TYR A 122 -7.89 12.83 -1.79
C TYR A 122 -8.78 13.50 -0.75
N ARG A 123 -8.68 14.83 -0.65
CA ARG A 123 -9.45 15.61 0.34
C ARG A 123 -10.96 15.56 0.10
N GLU A 124 -11.39 15.40 -1.14
CA GLU A 124 -12.80 15.30 -1.51
C GLU A 124 -13.48 14.05 -0.94
N GLU A 125 -12.77 12.93 -0.79
CA GLU A 125 -13.34 11.75 -0.13
C GLU A 125 -13.71 12.04 1.32
N PHE A 126 -12.83 12.71 2.07
CA PHE A 126 -13.11 13.10 3.46
C PHE A 126 -14.29 14.05 3.55
N LYS A 127 -14.35 15.04 2.65
CA LYS A 127 -15.47 15.98 2.60
C LYS A 127 -16.80 15.30 2.26
N ALA A 128 -16.78 14.27 1.41
CA ALA A 128 -17.96 13.48 1.08
C ALA A 128 -18.47 12.67 2.27
N LEU A 129 -17.56 12.11 3.07
CA LEU A 129 -17.89 11.29 4.23
C LEU A 129 -18.21 12.13 5.48
N GLN A 130 -17.54 13.27 5.65
CA GLN A 130 -17.69 14.19 6.80
C GLN A 130 -17.57 15.65 6.34
N PRO A 131 -18.64 16.23 5.78
CA PRO A 131 -18.62 17.58 5.16
C PRO A 131 -18.14 18.69 6.11
N ASP A 132 -18.53 18.61 7.38
CA ASP A 132 -18.31 19.65 8.38
C ASP A 132 -17.08 19.39 9.28
N ALA A 133 -16.41 18.25 9.14
CA ALA A 133 -15.31 17.91 10.01
C ALA A 133 -14.03 18.69 9.65
N LYS A 134 -13.47 19.39 10.64
CA LYS A 134 -12.09 19.88 10.58
C LYS A 134 -11.16 18.73 10.99
N MET A 135 -10.58 18.04 10.02
CA MET A 135 -9.77 16.84 10.27
C MET A 135 -8.27 17.16 10.26
N ASP A 136 -7.62 16.98 11.37
CA ASP A 136 -6.17 16.72 11.39
C ASP A 136 -5.92 15.23 11.15
N ARG A 137 -5.77 14.87 9.86
CA ARG A 137 -5.65 13.48 9.44
C ARG A 137 -4.39 12.82 10.01
N GLY A 138 -3.35 13.60 10.27
CA GLY A 138 -2.11 13.12 10.88
C GLY A 138 -2.34 12.66 12.32
N ASP A 139 -2.96 13.50 13.13
CA ASP A 139 -3.26 13.21 14.54
C ASP A 139 -4.23 12.03 14.67
N ILE A 140 -5.20 11.93 13.75
CA ILE A 140 -6.12 10.77 13.71
C ILE A 140 -5.35 9.46 13.48
N VAL A 141 -4.36 9.45 12.60
CA VAL A 141 -3.53 8.25 12.37
C VAL A 141 -2.67 7.94 13.59
N ASP A 142 -2.07 8.94 14.22
CA ASP A 142 -1.26 8.75 15.41
C ASP A 142 -2.09 8.14 16.56
N GLU A 143 -3.27 8.69 16.81
CA GLU A 143 -4.19 8.24 17.83
C GLU A 143 -4.78 6.85 17.51
N GLY A 144 -5.14 6.62 16.24
CA GLY A 144 -5.64 5.32 15.78
C GLY A 144 -4.62 4.20 15.91
N LEU A 145 -3.35 4.46 15.59
CA LEU A 145 -2.26 3.49 15.80
C LEU A 145 -2.06 3.16 17.28
N GLN A 146 -2.13 4.15 18.17
CA GLN A 146 -2.07 3.94 19.60
C GLN A 146 -3.26 3.09 20.08
N ALA A 147 -4.46 3.43 19.66
CA ALA A 147 -5.67 2.71 20.03
C ALA A 147 -5.68 1.24 19.52
N LEU A 148 -5.25 0.99 18.28
CA LEU A 148 -5.11 -0.37 17.73
C LEU A 148 -4.12 -1.19 18.53
N ASN A 149 -2.92 -0.65 18.84
CA ASN A 149 -1.92 -1.34 19.64
C ASN A 149 -2.48 -1.72 21.02
N LEU A 150 -3.23 -0.80 21.66
CA LEU A 150 -3.85 -1.04 22.96
C LEU A 150 -4.90 -2.16 22.89
N LEU A 151 -5.81 -2.09 21.91
CA LEU A 151 -6.86 -3.09 21.70
C LEU A 151 -6.32 -4.48 21.39
N PHE A 152 -5.21 -4.58 20.67
CA PHE A 152 -4.60 -5.87 20.35
C PHE A 152 -3.84 -6.48 21.54
N LYS A 153 -3.31 -5.66 22.43
CA LYS A 153 -2.44 -6.11 23.54
C LYS A 153 -3.19 -6.33 24.84
N GLU A 154 -3.97 -5.34 25.28
CA GLU A 154 -4.57 -5.35 26.62
C GLU A 154 -5.80 -6.26 26.67
N ARG A 155 -5.98 -6.99 27.79
CA ARG A 155 -7.18 -7.81 28.02
C ARG A 155 -8.45 -6.95 27.96
N VAL A 156 -8.47 -5.89 28.75
CA VAL A 156 -9.52 -4.88 28.79
C VAL A 156 -8.85 -3.53 28.48
N ALA A 157 -9.33 -2.84 27.45
CA ALA A 157 -8.75 -1.60 26.97
C ALA A 157 -9.73 -0.44 27.13
N SER A 158 -9.21 0.69 27.60
CA SER A 158 -9.92 1.97 27.62
C SER A 158 -9.03 3.04 26.99
N PHE A 159 -9.63 3.94 26.22
CA PHE A 159 -8.92 5.00 25.53
C PHE A 159 -9.75 6.29 25.54
N ASP A 160 -9.17 7.40 25.96
CA ASP A 160 -9.84 8.71 25.98
C ASP A 160 -9.01 9.73 25.18
N GLY A 161 -9.02 9.53 23.86
CA GLY A 161 -8.37 10.41 22.90
C GLY A 161 -9.26 11.56 22.44
N LYS A 162 -8.72 12.37 21.54
CA LYS A 162 -9.45 13.46 20.89
C LYS A 162 -10.41 12.93 19.82
N PHE A 163 -10.00 11.92 19.07
CA PHE A 163 -10.71 11.37 17.91
C PHE A 163 -11.36 10.02 18.21
N TYR A 164 -10.72 9.20 19.01
CA TYR A 164 -11.22 7.89 19.40
C TYR A 164 -11.43 7.82 20.91
N LYS A 165 -12.61 7.32 21.32
CA LYS A 165 -12.93 7.12 22.74
C LYS A 165 -13.66 5.80 22.90
N PHE A 166 -13.18 4.99 23.83
CA PHE A 166 -13.85 3.75 24.23
C PHE A 166 -13.49 3.40 25.68
N ARG A 167 -14.33 2.63 26.36
CA ARG A 167 -14.11 2.24 27.75
C ARG A 167 -14.42 0.76 27.96
N ASP A 168 -13.55 0.11 28.72
CA ASP A 168 -13.68 -1.27 29.19
C ASP A 168 -13.97 -2.28 28.06
N VAL A 169 -13.31 -2.09 26.91
CA VAL A 169 -13.46 -2.98 25.76
C VAL A 169 -12.61 -4.23 25.95
N GLU A 170 -13.26 -5.38 26.04
CA GLU A 170 -12.63 -6.70 26.00
C GLU A 170 -12.71 -7.25 24.57
N LEU A 171 -11.72 -6.93 23.73
CA LEU A 171 -11.67 -7.32 22.32
C LEU A 171 -11.09 -8.73 22.18
N TYR A 172 -11.93 -9.70 21.82
CA TYR A 172 -11.55 -11.08 21.54
C TYR A 172 -12.24 -11.59 20.27
N PRO A 173 -11.55 -12.49 19.46
CA PRO A 173 -10.18 -12.95 19.71
C PRO A 173 -9.18 -11.81 19.58
N LYS A 174 -8.04 -11.94 20.27
CA LYS A 174 -6.85 -11.14 19.95
C LYS A 174 -6.32 -11.61 18.61
N PRO A 175 -5.51 -10.80 17.87
CA PRO A 175 -4.86 -11.29 16.66
C PRO A 175 -4.16 -12.63 16.87
N LEU A 176 -4.18 -13.48 15.87
CA LEU A 176 -3.49 -14.78 15.87
C LEU A 176 -1.96 -14.57 15.86
N GLN A 177 -1.50 -13.61 15.08
CA GLN A 177 -0.10 -13.19 15.08
C GLN A 177 0.22 -12.52 16.42
N LYS A 178 1.35 -12.86 17.02
CA LYS A 178 1.84 -12.18 18.22
C LYS A 178 1.91 -10.64 18.04
N ARG A 179 2.18 -10.22 16.82
CA ARG A 179 2.12 -8.84 16.34
C ARG A 179 1.77 -8.86 14.85
N ILE A 180 0.69 -8.21 14.47
CA ILE A 180 0.40 -7.96 13.05
C ILE A 180 1.39 -6.91 12.56
N PRO A 181 2.14 -7.15 11.48
CA PRO A 181 3.05 -6.14 10.93
C PRO A 181 2.27 -4.89 10.47
N ILE A 182 2.70 -3.72 10.93
CA ILE A 182 2.10 -2.43 10.59
C ILE A 182 3.10 -1.60 9.80
N TYR A 183 2.64 -0.99 8.71
CA TYR A 183 3.42 -0.12 7.83
C TYR A 183 2.78 1.25 7.74
N VAL A 184 3.58 2.32 7.80
CA VAL A 184 3.07 3.70 7.71
C VAL A 184 3.35 4.28 6.34
N GLY A 185 2.27 4.65 5.64
CA GLY A 185 2.32 5.25 4.31
C GLY A 185 2.63 6.75 4.31
N GLY A 186 3.52 7.16 3.41
CA GLY A 186 3.79 8.56 3.10
C GLY A 186 5.26 8.96 3.09
N ASN A 187 5.56 10.09 2.44
CA ASN A 187 6.90 10.47 1.99
C ASN A 187 7.61 11.50 2.89
N ASN A 188 7.01 11.94 3.97
CA ASN A 188 7.57 13.03 4.80
C ASN A 188 8.10 12.53 6.16
N ALA A 189 8.88 13.37 6.84
CA ALA A 189 9.50 13.06 8.12
C ALA A 189 8.48 12.66 9.22
N ASN A 190 7.27 13.23 9.21
CA ASN A 190 6.24 12.86 10.18
C ASN A 190 5.82 11.39 10.03
N ASN A 191 5.80 10.86 8.78
CA ASN A 191 5.49 9.45 8.55
C ASN A 191 6.65 8.54 9.01
N ILE A 192 7.90 8.98 8.85
CA ILE A 192 9.07 8.31 9.41
C ILE A 192 8.97 8.28 10.94
N ALA A 193 8.66 9.40 11.58
CA ALA A 193 8.48 9.47 13.05
C ALA A 193 7.36 8.52 13.53
N ARG A 194 6.23 8.47 12.83
CA ARG A 194 5.15 7.51 13.14
C ARG A 194 5.60 6.07 13.01
N THR A 195 6.35 5.76 11.93
CA THR A 195 6.91 4.43 11.72
C THR A 195 7.78 4.01 12.90
N ILE A 196 8.70 4.86 13.31
CA ILE A 196 9.61 4.60 14.43
C ILE A 196 8.83 4.36 15.73
N LYS A 197 7.77 5.12 15.95
CA LYS A 197 7.00 5.05 17.19
C LYS A 197 6.04 3.86 17.23
N TRP A 198 5.37 3.52 16.12
CA TRP A 198 4.22 2.65 16.15
C TRP A 198 4.25 1.43 15.20
N ALA A 199 5.13 1.43 14.19
CA ALA A 199 5.04 0.49 13.07
C ALA A 199 6.30 -0.33 12.86
N ASP A 200 6.21 -1.32 11.97
CA ASP A 200 7.29 -2.24 11.61
C ASP A 200 7.96 -1.86 10.29
N GLY A 201 7.33 -0.97 9.50
CA GLY A 201 7.90 -0.53 8.25
C GLY A 201 7.41 0.84 7.78
N TRP A 202 8.27 1.52 7.02
CA TRP A 202 7.98 2.75 6.31
C TRP A 202 7.60 2.44 4.87
N LEU A 203 6.42 2.93 4.44
CA LEU A 203 5.82 2.67 3.13
C LEU A 203 5.68 3.99 2.35
N PRO A 204 6.77 4.50 1.73
CA PRO A 204 6.66 5.67 0.87
C PRO A 204 6.02 5.32 -0.49
N ALA A 205 5.31 6.26 -1.10
CA ALA A 205 4.98 6.19 -2.51
C ALA A 205 6.27 6.28 -3.36
N GLY A 206 6.23 5.83 -4.61
CA GLY A 206 7.40 5.80 -5.49
C GLY A 206 8.20 7.10 -5.46
N MET A 207 9.47 6.99 -5.17
CA MET A 207 10.43 8.09 -5.12
C MET A 207 11.70 7.70 -5.87
N HIS A 208 12.40 8.71 -6.42
CA HIS A 208 13.73 8.49 -6.98
C HIS A 208 14.68 7.87 -5.93
N VAL A 209 15.59 7.01 -6.35
CA VAL A 209 16.49 6.25 -5.47
C VAL A 209 17.27 7.13 -4.48
N ASP A 210 17.72 8.32 -4.90
CA ASP A 210 18.44 9.23 -4.00
C ASP A 210 17.56 9.80 -2.89
N ARG A 211 16.28 10.01 -3.16
CA ARG A 211 15.32 10.43 -2.13
C ARG A 211 15.00 9.29 -1.16
N VAL A 212 14.93 8.06 -1.67
CA VAL A 212 14.79 6.87 -0.79
C VAL A 212 16.01 6.76 0.10
N ARG A 213 17.22 6.86 -0.45
CA ARG A 213 18.50 6.83 0.30
C ARG A 213 18.54 7.92 1.39
N ALA A 214 18.14 9.14 1.06
CA ALA A 214 18.05 10.24 2.03
C ALA A 214 17.00 9.95 3.13
N GLY A 215 15.84 9.41 2.74
CA GLY A 215 14.79 9.01 3.69
C GLY A 215 15.24 7.89 4.63
N VAL A 216 15.96 6.89 4.13
CA VAL A 216 16.54 5.81 4.94
C VAL A 216 17.55 6.35 5.94
N LYS A 217 18.42 7.27 5.51
CA LYS A 217 19.36 7.95 6.41
C LYS A 217 18.61 8.66 7.55
N THR A 218 17.59 9.45 7.21
CA THR A 218 16.75 10.14 8.20
C THR A 218 16.06 9.14 9.15
N LEU A 219 15.53 8.03 8.62
CA LEU A 219 14.90 6.99 9.42
C LEU A 219 15.88 6.38 10.42
N HIS A 220 17.10 6.07 9.99
CA HIS A 220 18.14 5.48 10.85
C HIS A 220 18.51 6.46 11.98
N GLU A 221 18.84 7.71 11.65
CA GLU A 221 19.20 8.74 12.62
C GLU A 221 18.09 8.97 13.66
N MET A 222 16.85 9.08 13.22
CA MET A 222 15.70 9.26 14.13
C MET A 222 15.40 8.00 14.96
N ALA A 223 15.57 6.81 14.42
CA ALA A 223 15.37 5.55 15.14
C ALA A 223 16.41 5.39 16.25
N GLU A 224 17.69 5.65 15.96
CA GLU A 224 18.77 5.63 16.94
C GLU A 224 18.54 6.65 18.07
N GLN A 225 18.13 7.87 17.75
CA GLN A 225 17.76 8.90 18.74
C GLN A 225 16.59 8.46 19.62
N ALA A 226 15.66 7.66 19.07
CA ALA A 226 14.53 7.09 19.82
C ALA A 226 14.89 5.79 20.57
N GLY A 227 16.14 5.33 20.52
CA GLY A 227 16.60 4.09 21.16
C GLY A 227 16.08 2.82 20.45
N ARG A 228 15.67 2.92 19.18
CA ARG A 228 15.19 1.81 18.37
C ARG A 228 16.23 1.38 17.33
N ASP A 229 16.51 0.08 17.25
CA ASP A 229 17.40 -0.46 16.20
C ASP A 229 16.76 -0.25 14.81
N PRO A 230 17.36 0.57 13.93
CA PRO A 230 16.82 0.85 12.60
C PRO A 230 16.70 -0.39 11.71
N ARG A 231 17.52 -1.42 11.95
CA ARG A 231 17.46 -2.69 11.19
C ARG A 231 16.19 -3.48 11.42
N THR A 232 15.40 -3.14 12.47
CA THR A 232 14.10 -3.74 12.75
C THR A 232 12.96 -3.07 11.99
N ILE A 233 13.25 -2.06 11.18
CA ILE A 233 12.25 -1.29 10.43
C ILE A 233 12.43 -1.57 8.94
N GLU A 234 11.40 -2.15 8.33
CA GLU A 234 11.41 -2.37 6.87
C GLU A 234 11.25 -1.05 6.11
N VAL A 235 11.87 -0.97 4.94
CA VAL A 235 11.72 0.16 3.99
C VAL A 235 11.06 -0.38 2.73
N CYS A 236 9.82 0.04 2.48
CA CYS A 236 8.88 -0.64 1.59
C CYS A 236 8.24 0.31 0.57
N PRO A 237 9.00 0.90 -0.36
CA PRO A 237 8.41 1.80 -1.36
C PRO A 237 7.47 1.05 -2.31
N GLN A 238 6.38 1.75 -2.70
CA GLN A 238 5.50 1.31 -3.77
C GLN A 238 5.97 1.84 -5.12
N PHE A 239 5.94 0.99 -6.15
CA PHE A 239 6.31 1.37 -7.51
C PHE A 239 5.25 0.92 -8.53
N VAL A 240 5.22 1.65 -9.63
CA VAL A 240 4.61 1.18 -10.87
C VAL A 240 5.61 0.33 -11.64
N VAL A 241 5.12 -0.70 -12.30
CA VAL A 241 5.93 -1.62 -13.11
C VAL A 241 5.37 -1.66 -14.52
N HIS A 242 6.25 -1.66 -15.52
CA HIS A 242 5.91 -2.08 -16.87
C HIS A 242 7.12 -2.74 -17.54
N VAL A 243 6.99 -4.01 -17.87
CA VAL A 243 8.06 -4.80 -18.49
C VAL A 243 7.87 -4.82 -20.00
N GLY A 244 8.88 -4.46 -20.74
CA GLY A 244 8.89 -4.51 -22.21
C GLY A 244 10.06 -5.28 -22.78
N LYS A 245 9.96 -5.69 -24.05
CA LYS A 245 11.05 -6.39 -24.76
C LYS A 245 12.25 -5.45 -25.01
N THR A 246 12.01 -4.14 -25.12
CA THR A 246 13.02 -3.11 -25.21
C THR A 246 12.64 -1.95 -24.29
N HIS A 247 13.60 -1.13 -23.90
CA HIS A 247 13.35 0.06 -23.10
C HIS A 247 12.32 0.99 -23.75
N GLN A 248 12.50 1.28 -25.03
CA GLN A 248 11.58 2.16 -25.76
C GLN A 248 10.16 1.62 -25.79
N ALA A 249 9.97 0.32 -26.06
CA ALA A 249 8.64 -0.30 -26.06
C ALA A 249 7.97 -0.25 -24.68
N ALA A 250 8.74 -0.47 -23.59
CA ALA A 250 8.23 -0.37 -22.23
C ALA A 250 7.75 1.06 -21.91
N VAL A 251 8.55 2.06 -22.21
CA VAL A 251 8.23 3.48 -21.96
C VAL A 251 7.02 3.93 -22.79
N GLU A 252 6.98 3.59 -24.08
CA GLU A 252 5.85 3.97 -24.97
C GLU A 252 4.54 3.35 -24.51
N SER A 253 4.56 2.06 -24.13
CA SER A 253 3.37 1.37 -23.62
C SER A 253 2.92 1.96 -22.29
N PHE A 254 3.84 2.16 -21.34
CA PHE A 254 3.55 2.79 -20.06
C PHE A 254 2.91 4.17 -20.23
N ARG A 255 3.47 5.03 -21.08
CA ARG A 255 2.96 6.40 -21.32
C ARG A 255 1.53 6.44 -21.86
N LYS A 256 1.06 5.39 -22.54
CA LYS A 256 -0.30 5.26 -23.05
C LYS A 256 -1.28 4.69 -22.01
N SER A 257 -0.81 4.19 -20.88
CA SER A 257 -1.64 3.55 -19.87
C SER A 257 -2.43 4.56 -19.01
N GLN A 258 -3.54 4.10 -18.44
CA GLN A 258 -4.29 4.86 -17.43
C GLN A 258 -3.43 5.15 -16.20
N MET A 259 -2.53 4.24 -15.86
CA MET A 259 -1.55 4.37 -14.79
C MET A 259 -0.71 5.66 -14.92
N ASN A 260 -0.18 5.94 -16.11
CA ASN A 260 0.61 7.16 -16.33
C ASN A 260 -0.24 8.42 -16.13
N LYS A 261 -1.49 8.44 -16.61
CA LYS A 261 -2.40 9.58 -16.39
C LYS A 261 -2.64 9.82 -14.89
N HIS A 262 -2.80 8.75 -14.12
CA HIS A 262 -2.94 8.83 -12.66
C HIS A 262 -1.71 9.43 -11.99
N LEU A 263 -0.50 8.98 -12.34
CA LEU A 263 0.75 9.54 -11.80
C LEU A 263 0.89 11.04 -12.11
N VAL A 264 0.54 11.46 -13.32
CA VAL A 264 0.49 12.88 -13.71
C VAL A 264 -0.50 13.66 -12.82
N SER A 265 -1.65 13.08 -12.49
CA SER A 265 -2.60 13.70 -11.55
C SER A 265 -2.01 13.81 -10.14
N LEU A 266 -1.37 12.75 -9.64
CA LEU A 266 -0.73 12.74 -8.31
C LEU A 266 0.48 13.69 -8.20
N SER A 267 1.15 14.01 -9.29
CA SER A 267 2.28 14.95 -9.28
C SER A 267 1.90 16.33 -8.77
N LYS A 268 0.62 16.68 -8.86
CA LYS A 268 0.05 17.93 -8.31
C LYS A 268 -0.24 17.87 -6.80
N SER A 269 -0.17 16.69 -6.17
CA SER A 269 -0.53 16.47 -4.76
C SER A 269 0.47 15.57 -4.03
N THR A 270 0.22 14.27 -3.96
CA THR A 270 0.99 13.29 -3.18
C THR A 270 2.44 13.15 -3.65
N LEU A 271 2.69 13.27 -4.94
CA LEU A 271 4.01 13.13 -5.56
C LEU A 271 4.70 14.48 -5.83
N LYS A 272 4.26 15.58 -5.19
CA LYS A 272 4.94 16.88 -5.29
C LYS A 272 6.42 16.77 -4.89
N GLY A 273 7.27 17.54 -5.58
CA GLY A 273 8.67 17.69 -5.21
C GLY A 273 9.58 16.54 -5.67
N GLN A 274 9.17 15.75 -6.66
CA GLN A 274 10.03 14.73 -7.28
C GLN A 274 11.18 15.33 -8.12
N GLY A 275 11.27 16.65 -8.22
CA GLY A 275 12.28 17.34 -9.00
C GLY A 275 11.99 17.24 -10.51
N THR A 276 13.05 17.05 -11.32
CA THR A 276 12.97 16.88 -12.77
C THR A 276 12.89 15.41 -13.20
N ALA A 277 12.89 14.46 -12.26
CA ALA A 277 12.79 13.03 -12.56
C ALA A 277 11.45 12.70 -13.24
N THR A 278 11.51 11.94 -14.31
CA THR A 278 10.31 11.44 -14.98
C THR A 278 9.64 10.32 -14.21
N HIS A 279 8.39 9.98 -14.54
CA HIS A 279 7.74 8.82 -13.92
C HIS A 279 8.46 7.52 -14.25
N GLU A 280 9.09 7.42 -15.43
CA GLU A 280 9.88 6.26 -15.84
C GLU A 280 11.18 6.12 -15.02
N ASP A 281 11.80 7.24 -14.64
CA ASP A 281 13.02 7.22 -13.79
C ASP A 281 12.71 6.75 -12.38
N ILE A 282 11.56 7.15 -11.85
CA ILE A 282 11.13 6.86 -10.49
C ILE A 282 10.64 5.40 -10.35
N ASN A 283 10.07 4.84 -11.42
CA ASN A 283 9.37 3.55 -11.40
C ASN A 283 10.17 2.43 -12.10
N LEU A 284 9.69 1.20 -11.97
CA LEU A 284 10.32 0.02 -12.54
C LEU A 284 9.83 -0.22 -13.97
N ILE A 285 10.19 0.67 -14.88
CA ILE A 285 9.82 0.64 -16.30
C ILE A 285 11.07 0.29 -17.12
N GLY A 286 10.97 -0.72 -17.99
CA GLY A 286 12.08 -1.14 -18.85
C GLY A 286 12.05 -2.63 -19.19
N THR A 287 13.18 -3.16 -19.64
CA THR A 287 13.42 -4.59 -19.80
C THR A 287 13.62 -5.27 -18.45
N PRO A 288 13.47 -6.61 -18.33
CA PRO A 288 13.74 -7.31 -17.08
C PRO A 288 15.13 -7.00 -16.49
N ALA A 289 16.16 -6.90 -17.33
CA ALA A 289 17.52 -6.58 -16.88
C ALA A 289 17.62 -5.17 -16.29
N GLU A 290 17.08 -4.16 -16.96
CA GLU A 290 17.05 -2.78 -16.46
C GLU A 290 16.26 -2.65 -15.15
N ILE A 291 15.17 -3.41 -15.02
CA ILE A 291 14.37 -3.44 -13.79
C ILE A 291 15.15 -4.07 -12.64
N VAL A 292 15.91 -5.16 -12.90
CA VAL A 292 16.81 -5.76 -11.91
C VAL A 292 17.86 -4.76 -11.43
N ASP A 293 18.48 -4.03 -12.35
CA ASP A 293 19.49 -3.00 -12.01
C ASP A 293 18.89 -1.88 -11.15
N LYS A 294 17.71 -1.37 -11.53
CA LYS A 294 16.97 -0.38 -10.73
C LYS A 294 16.60 -0.94 -9.33
N ALA A 295 16.10 -2.16 -9.25
CA ALA A 295 15.75 -2.79 -7.99
C ALA A 295 16.97 -3.00 -7.07
N ASN A 296 18.12 -3.34 -7.65
CA ASN A 296 19.38 -3.46 -6.89
C ASN A 296 19.86 -2.09 -6.39
N ALA A 297 19.74 -1.02 -7.18
CA ALA A 297 20.04 0.34 -6.72
C ALA A 297 19.16 0.76 -5.54
N PHE A 298 17.88 0.36 -5.52
CA PHE A 298 16.99 0.56 -4.38
C PHE A 298 17.40 -0.29 -3.16
N ARG A 299 17.83 -1.55 -3.37
CA ARG A 299 18.39 -2.39 -2.30
C ARG A 299 19.60 -1.72 -1.64
N GLU A 300 20.53 -1.21 -2.43
CA GLU A 300 21.70 -0.47 -1.95
C GLU A 300 21.33 0.83 -1.24
N ALA A 301 20.21 1.42 -1.57
CA ALA A 301 19.64 2.57 -0.86
C ALA A 301 18.94 2.19 0.45
N GLY A 302 18.87 0.89 0.81
CA GLY A 302 18.29 0.38 2.06
C GLY A 302 16.86 -0.13 1.94
N VAL A 303 16.32 -0.31 0.73
CA VAL A 303 15.01 -0.93 0.53
C VAL A 303 15.06 -2.42 0.88
N THR A 304 14.10 -2.87 1.68
CA THR A 304 13.98 -4.26 2.12
C THR A 304 12.83 -4.99 1.44
N HIS A 305 11.85 -4.25 0.91
CA HIS A 305 10.64 -4.81 0.30
C HIS A 305 10.16 -3.92 -0.86
N LEU A 306 10.05 -4.46 -2.06
CA LEU A 306 9.33 -3.83 -3.18
C LEU A 306 7.84 -4.13 -2.96
N LEU A 307 7.14 -3.18 -2.32
CA LEU A 307 5.80 -3.40 -1.81
C LEU A 307 4.75 -2.91 -2.80
N GLY A 308 3.70 -3.73 -3.03
CA GLY A 308 2.53 -3.33 -3.80
C GLY A 308 2.89 -2.83 -5.20
N LEU A 309 3.62 -3.65 -5.97
CA LEU A 309 3.98 -3.33 -7.34
C LEU A 309 2.72 -3.28 -8.22
N TYR A 310 2.40 -2.10 -8.73
CA TYR A 310 1.27 -1.87 -9.62
C TYR A 310 1.73 -1.97 -11.07
N PHE A 311 1.32 -3.05 -11.74
CA PHE A 311 1.64 -3.28 -13.15
C PHE A 311 0.75 -2.43 -14.04
N ALA A 312 1.34 -1.58 -14.86
CA ALA A 312 0.60 -0.79 -15.83
C ALA A 312 0.04 -1.73 -16.92
N ALA A 313 -1.29 -1.86 -16.97
CA ALA A 313 -2.02 -2.77 -17.84
C ALA A 313 -3.40 -2.21 -18.19
N ASN A 314 -3.93 -2.57 -19.35
CA ASN A 314 -5.27 -2.16 -19.80
C ASN A 314 -6.29 -3.30 -19.68
N SER A 315 -5.85 -4.50 -19.34
CA SER A 315 -6.70 -5.66 -19.07
C SER A 315 -6.13 -6.52 -17.96
N VAL A 316 -6.97 -7.33 -17.34
CA VAL A 316 -6.56 -8.29 -16.30
C VAL A 316 -5.57 -9.32 -16.84
N GLN A 317 -5.75 -9.77 -18.09
CA GLN A 317 -4.80 -10.72 -18.67
C GLN A 317 -3.42 -10.08 -18.87
N GLU A 318 -3.36 -8.85 -19.38
CA GLU A 318 -2.09 -8.12 -19.53
C GLU A 318 -1.42 -7.92 -18.16
N LEU A 319 -2.19 -7.60 -17.11
CA LEU A 319 -1.66 -7.49 -15.75
C LEU A 319 -1.03 -8.81 -15.28
N ILE A 320 -1.72 -9.93 -15.47
CA ILE A 320 -1.23 -11.26 -15.09
C ILE A 320 0.03 -11.64 -15.89
N ASP A 321 0.06 -11.33 -17.18
CA ASP A 321 1.22 -11.59 -18.05
C ASP A 321 2.45 -10.78 -17.60
N GLN A 322 2.24 -9.50 -17.25
CA GLN A 322 3.30 -8.65 -16.68
C GLN A 322 3.81 -9.19 -15.32
N MET A 323 2.89 -9.64 -14.46
CA MET A 323 3.24 -10.28 -13.18
C MET A 323 4.04 -11.56 -13.38
N GLN A 324 3.68 -12.37 -14.38
CA GLN A 324 4.43 -13.60 -14.70
C GLN A 324 5.86 -13.27 -15.12
N ILE A 325 6.05 -12.37 -16.08
CA ILE A 325 7.39 -11.98 -16.56
C ILE A 325 8.23 -11.47 -15.39
N PHE A 326 7.68 -10.60 -14.55
CA PHE A 326 8.39 -10.06 -13.39
C PHE A 326 8.73 -11.17 -12.37
N GLY A 327 7.78 -12.06 -12.09
CA GLY A 327 7.96 -13.19 -11.19
C GLY A 327 9.06 -14.17 -11.65
N GLU A 328 9.13 -14.45 -12.94
CA GLU A 328 10.07 -15.41 -13.52
C GLU A 328 11.46 -14.80 -13.80
N GLU A 329 11.52 -13.55 -14.28
CA GLU A 329 12.77 -12.96 -14.78
C GLU A 329 13.42 -11.95 -13.84
N VAL A 330 12.64 -11.28 -12.96
CA VAL A 330 13.15 -10.25 -12.05
C VAL A 330 13.23 -10.76 -10.61
N THR A 331 12.14 -11.31 -10.09
CA THR A 331 12.06 -11.74 -8.67
C THR A 331 13.22 -12.63 -8.21
N PRO A 332 13.68 -13.66 -8.96
CA PRO A 332 14.79 -14.52 -8.53
C PRO A 332 16.15 -13.79 -8.41
N LYS A 333 16.28 -12.65 -9.07
CA LYS A 333 17.54 -11.87 -9.09
C LYS A 333 17.55 -10.76 -8.03
N VAL A 334 16.38 -10.45 -7.44
CA VAL A 334 16.23 -9.39 -6.43
C VAL A 334 15.83 -9.92 -5.05
N LYS A 335 15.41 -11.17 -4.92
CA LYS A 335 15.21 -11.87 -3.62
C LYS A 335 16.51 -12.40 -3.01
#